data_2a4dd48f44b89a6863055840136ce4bb
#
_entry.id   2a4dd48f44b89a6863055840136ce4bb
#
_cell.length_a   1.000
_cell.length_b   1.000
_cell.length_c   1.000
_cell.angle_alpha   90.00
_cell.angle_beta   90.00
_cell.angle_gamma   90.00
#
_symmetry.space_group_name_H-M   'P 1'
#
loop_
_entity.id
_entity.type
_entity.pdbx_description
1 polymer ?
#
loop_
_entity_poly.entity_id
_entity_poly.type
_entity_poly.pdbx_seq_one_letter_code
_entity_poly.pdbx_strand_id
1 'polypeptide(L)' 'MNNLKVNCYSGHTYAEEPRSFEWEGKEYEVEEIERAWQEPGERHFQVRTRDNKLFRLCYNEIQKQWSLIELVRS' A
#
# COMPACT_ATOMS: atom_id res chain seq x y z
N MET A 1 10.85 -8.02 11.47
CA MET A 1 11.22 -6.78 10.79
C MET A 1 10.40 -6.64 9.53
N ASN A 2 9.93 -5.42 9.27
CA ASN A 2 9.07 -5.19 8.13
C ASN A 2 9.90 -4.90 6.89
N ASN A 3 9.80 -5.71 5.85
CA ASN A 3 10.54 -5.51 4.62
C ASN A 3 9.74 -4.75 3.57
N LEU A 4 8.75 -4.02 4.01
CA LEU A 4 7.86 -3.32 3.10
C LEU A 4 8.36 -1.91 2.88
N LYS A 5 8.51 -1.53 1.61
CA LYS A 5 8.78 -0.15 1.23
C LYS A 5 7.71 0.29 0.26
N VAL A 6 7.10 1.43 0.53
CA VAL A 6 6.01 1.95 -0.30
C VAL A 6 6.43 3.27 -0.88
N ASN A 7 6.30 3.40 -2.20
CA ASN A 7 6.54 4.64 -2.92
C ASN A 7 5.21 5.28 -3.24
N CYS A 8 5.04 6.51 -2.78
CA CYS A 8 3.80 7.22 -2.97
C CYS A 8 3.97 8.31 -4.00
N TYR A 9 2.84 8.69 -4.58
CA TYR A 9 2.82 9.74 -5.57
C TYR A 9 3.05 11.08 -4.89
N SER A 10 3.91 11.89 -5.44
CA SER A 10 4.12 13.26 -5.16
C SER A 10 4.61 13.59 -3.80
N GLY A 11 5.11 13.53 -3.11
CA GLY A 11 5.83 13.85 -1.98
C GLY A 11 5.48 15.05 -1.13
N HIS A 12 4.41 15.68 -1.39
CA HIS A 12 4.06 16.85 -0.59
C HIS A 12 3.53 16.46 0.77
N THR A 13 2.79 15.42 0.82
CA THR A 13 2.21 14.98 2.06
C THR A 13 2.54 13.52 2.22
N TYR A 14 2.47 13.09 3.44
CA TYR A 14 2.65 11.70 3.75
C TYR A 14 1.50 10.88 3.20
N ALA A 15 1.75 9.63 2.95
CA ALA A 15 0.72 8.64 2.67
C ALA A 15 -0.24 9.05 1.57
N GLU A 16 0.31 9.65 0.55
CA GLU A 16 -0.47 9.84 -0.66
C GLU A 16 -0.75 8.48 -1.27
N GLU A 17 -1.38 8.48 -2.44
CA GLU A 17 -1.72 7.22 -3.07
C GLU A 17 -0.46 6.43 -3.40
N PRO A 18 -0.40 5.15 -2.99
CA PRO A 18 0.77 4.35 -3.31
C PRO A 18 0.86 4.06 -4.80
N ARG A 19 2.06 4.17 -5.34
CA ARG A 19 2.33 3.90 -6.75
C ARG A 19 3.01 2.57 -6.95
N SER A 20 3.90 2.22 -6.04
CA SER A 20 4.60 0.96 -6.09
C SER A 20 5.05 0.62 -4.69
N PHE A 21 5.40 -0.63 -4.50
CA PHE A 21 5.94 -1.05 -3.21
C PHE A 21 6.86 -2.24 -3.41
N GLU A 22 7.78 -2.37 -2.49
CA GLU A 22 8.68 -3.52 -2.45
C GLU A 22 8.35 -4.35 -1.22
N TRP A 23 8.10 -5.63 -1.44
CA TRP A 23 7.69 -6.53 -0.37
C TRP A 23 8.37 -7.87 -0.57
N GLU A 24 9.07 -8.31 0.46
CA GLU A 24 9.79 -9.59 0.44
C GLU A 24 10.73 -9.68 -0.75
N GLY A 25 11.44 -8.59 -1.01
CA GLY A 25 12.44 -8.58 -2.06
C GLY A 25 11.93 -8.44 -3.47
N LYS A 26 10.62 -8.28 -3.64
CA LYS A 26 10.03 -8.12 -4.97
C LYS A 26 9.33 -6.79 -5.07
N GLU A 27 9.51 -6.14 -6.20
CA GLU A 27 8.86 -4.86 -6.46
C GLU A 27 7.54 -5.07 -7.19
N TYR A 28 6.51 -4.41 -6.71
CA TYR A 28 5.17 -4.46 -7.31
C TYR A 28 4.78 -3.07 -7.74
N GLU A 29 4.21 -2.97 -8.93
CA GLU A 29 3.65 -1.71 -9.40
C GLU A 29 2.14 -1.73 -9.25
N VAL A 30 1.60 -0.66 -8.70
CA VAL A 30 0.16 -0.53 -8.54
C VAL A 30 -0.45 -0.12 -9.85
N GLU A 31 -1.30 -0.97 -10.39
CA GLU A 31 -2.02 -0.63 -11.61
C GLU A 31 -3.27 0.17 -11.30
N GLU A 32 -3.97 -0.20 -10.23
CA GLU A 32 -5.21 0.47 -9.89
C GLU A 32 -5.41 0.43 -8.39
N ILE A 33 -5.87 1.55 -7.82
CA ILE A 33 -6.33 1.58 -6.45
C ILE A 33 -7.83 1.32 -6.50
N GLU A 34 -8.23 0.13 -6.07
CA GLU A 34 -9.62 -0.28 -6.19
C GLU A 34 -10.49 0.33 -5.11
N ARG A 35 -9.93 0.53 -3.92
CA ARG A 35 -10.64 1.14 -2.81
C ARG A 35 -9.65 1.90 -1.95
N ALA A 36 -10.13 2.98 -1.36
CA ALA A 36 -9.35 3.73 -0.39
C ALA A 36 -10.30 4.22 0.69
N TRP A 37 -9.89 4.07 1.94
CA TRP A 37 -10.72 4.58 3.03
C TRP A 37 -9.80 4.96 4.19
N GLN A 38 -10.38 5.66 5.15
CA GLN A 38 -9.61 6.18 6.27
C GLN A 38 -10.32 5.81 7.56
N GLU A 39 -9.52 5.37 8.53
CA GLU A 39 -9.98 5.12 9.89
C GLU A 39 -9.14 5.97 10.83
N PRO A 40 -9.58 6.16 12.08
CA PRO A 40 -8.79 6.98 12.99
C PRO A 40 -7.35 6.47 13.10
N GLY A 41 -6.40 7.33 12.73
CA GLY A 41 -5.00 7.00 12.80
C GLY A 41 -4.49 6.09 11.69
N GLU A 42 -5.33 5.73 10.72
CA GLU A 42 -4.93 4.79 9.68
C GLU A 42 -5.52 5.17 8.34
N ARG A 43 -4.75 4.93 7.29
CA ARG A 43 -5.24 5.06 5.91
C ARG A 43 -5.07 3.72 5.23
N HIS A 44 -6.11 3.30 4.51
CA HIS A 44 -6.13 1.99 3.89
C HIS A 44 -6.31 2.11 2.39
N PHE A 45 -5.61 1.26 1.67
CA PHE A 45 -5.70 1.20 0.22
C PHE A 45 -5.78 -0.25 -0.22
N GLN A 46 -6.77 -0.57 -1.01
CA GLN A 46 -6.81 -1.87 -1.66
C GLN A 46 -6.35 -1.68 -3.10
N VAL A 47 -5.27 -2.32 -3.45
CA VAL A 47 -4.62 -2.07 -4.73
C VAL A 47 -4.52 -3.35 -5.53
N ARG A 48 -4.58 -3.19 -6.84
CA ARG A 48 -4.31 -4.28 -7.78
C ARG A 48 -3.00 -3.95 -8.49
N THR A 49 -2.10 -4.93 -8.51
CA THR A 49 -0.81 -4.77 -9.15
C THR A 49 -0.88 -5.16 -10.61
N ARG A 50 0.19 -4.82 -11.35
CA ARG A 50 0.22 -5.12 -12.77
C ARG A 50 0.20 -6.61 -13.06
N ASP A 51 0.69 -7.42 -12.13
CA ASP A 51 0.61 -8.87 -12.30
C ASP A 51 -0.68 -9.44 -11.72
N ASN A 52 -1.69 -8.59 -11.55
CA ASN A 52 -3.07 -8.98 -11.21
C ASN A 52 -3.19 -9.58 -9.82
N LYS A 53 -2.41 -9.11 -8.90
CA LYS A 53 -2.52 -9.50 -7.50
C LYS A 53 -3.19 -8.41 -6.70
N LEU A 54 -3.88 -8.80 -5.63
CA LEU A 54 -4.56 -7.85 -4.76
C LEU A 54 -3.84 -7.77 -3.42
N PHE A 55 -3.64 -6.54 -2.97
CA PHE A 55 -3.02 -6.29 -1.68
C PHE A 55 -3.77 -5.19 -0.97
N ARG A 56 -3.75 -5.25 0.35
CA ARG A 56 -4.22 -4.14 1.17
C ARG A 56 -3.02 -3.50 1.83
N LEU A 57 -2.84 -2.22 1.56
CA LEU A 57 -1.79 -1.43 2.18
C LEU A 57 -2.41 -0.55 3.24
N CYS A 58 -1.81 -0.52 4.41
CA CYS A 58 -2.29 0.28 5.51
C CYS A 58 -1.17 1.17 6.01
N TYR A 59 -1.45 2.46 6.12
CA TYR A 59 -0.49 3.40 6.67
C TYR A 59 -0.95 3.82 8.05
N ASN A 60 -0.11 3.55 9.05
CA ASN A 60 -0.36 3.98 10.41
C ASN A 60 0.20 5.38 10.59
N GLU A 61 -0.68 6.35 10.79
CA GLU A 61 -0.27 7.74 10.85
C GLU A 61 0.48 8.08 12.12
N ILE A 62 0.22 7.34 13.18
CA ILE A 62 0.89 7.60 14.45
C ILE A 62 2.31 7.05 14.41
N GLN A 63 2.48 5.82 13.96
CA GLN A 63 3.80 5.19 13.89
C GLN A 63 4.53 5.52 12.60
N LYS A 64 3.82 6.08 11.63
CA LYS A 64 4.38 6.41 10.32
C LYS A 64 4.98 5.18 9.66
N GLN A 65 4.22 4.10 9.69
CA GLN A 65 4.65 2.82 9.15
C GLN A 65 3.57 2.24 8.26
N TRP A 66 4.02 1.58 7.21
CA TRP A 66 3.14 0.84 6.31
C TRP A 66 3.10 -0.61 6.71
N SER A 67 1.97 -1.23 6.49
CA SER A 67 1.84 -2.69 6.60
C SER A 67 1.08 -3.19 5.38
N LEU A 68 1.17 -4.50 5.14
CA LEU A 68 0.62 -5.08 3.94
C LEU A 68 -0.05 -6.40 4.28
N ILE A 69 -1.21 -6.62 3.67
CA ILE A 69 -1.90 -7.89 3.72
C ILE A 69 -2.13 -8.32 2.28
N GLU A 70 -1.71 -9.54 1.96
CA GLU A 70 -2.00 -10.09 0.65
C GLU A 70 -3.40 -10.64 0.65
N LEU A 71 -4.19 -10.25 -0.35
CA LEU A 71 -5.57 -10.69 -0.47
C LEU A 71 -5.63 -11.82 -1.47
N VAL A 72 -6.32 -12.89 -1.08
CA VAL A 72 -6.48 -14.03 -1.95
C VAL A 72 -7.77 -13.87 -2.73
N ARG A 73 -7.66 -13.96 -4.04
CA ARG A 73 -8.82 -13.88 -4.89
C ARG A 73 -9.35 -15.29 -5.11
N SER A 74 -10.56 -15.52 -4.76
CA SER A 74 -11.16 -16.83 -4.97
C SER A 74 -12.00 -16.86 -6.24
#